data_2b6a914f60dde5a2d147df9500fc2caa
#
_entry.id   2b6a914f60dde5a2d147df9500fc2caa
#
_cell.length_a   1.000
_cell.length_b   1.000
_cell.length_c   1.000
_cell.angle_alpha   90.00
_cell.angle_beta   90.00
_cell.angle_gamma   90.00
#
_symmetry.space_group_name_H-M   'P 1'
#
loop_
_entity.id
_entity.type
_entity.pdbx_description
1 polymer ?
#
loop_
_entity_poly.entity_id
_entity_poly.type
_entity_poly.pdbx_seq_one_letter_code
_entity_poly.pdbx_strand_id
1 'polypeptide(L)'
;MFHQKGMAGFTLRPGHAFLEIKGVLYNRTEVPQTFLWWANPAVAVNDYYQSVFPPDINAVFDHGKRAVSSFPIATGTYYKMDYSAGVDISNYKNIKVPTSYMAVNSRFNFEGGYENDTRAGMLHVANHHISPGKKQWTWGNGDFGRAWDRNLTDEDGPYIELMAGVYTENQPDFTWLQPYEEKSFVQYFLPYRELGVVKNASRDLLMNIEPEGEDSVRFKIFATSRQTVNVVLKGEDGKIYYSKEVTITPEELLDETVNVNGEKLDKLILEITANGRELLYWHAEPEEVKPIPDAAEAA
;
A
#
# COMPACT_ATOMS: atom_id res chain seq x y z
N MET A 1 33.60 -6.72 -15.31
CA MET A 1 32.68 -6.85 -16.46
C MET A 1 31.29 -7.09 -15.91
N PHE A 2 30.28 -6.37 -16.42
CA PHE A 2 28.94 -6.47 -15.90
C PHE A 2 28.24 -7.73 -16.44
N HIS A 3 27.79 -8.58 -15.55
CA HIS A 3 27.18 -9.86 -15.89
C HIS A 3 25.68 -9.74 -16.23
N GLN A 4 25.04 -8.69 -15.75
CA GLN A 4 23.62 -8.42 -15.95
C GLN A 4 23.41 -7.14 -16.74
N LYS A 5 22.25 -7.04 -17.40
CA LYS A 5 21.74 -5.81 -18.01
C LYS A 5 20.42 -5.47 -17.34
N GLY A 6 20.31 -4.25 -16.82
CA GLY A 6 19.07 -3.68 -16.29
C GLY A 6 18.58 -2.53 -17.15
N MET A 7 17.26 -2.35 -17.21
CA MET A 7 16.59 -1.19 -17.74
C MET A 7 15.49 -0.77 -16.78
N ALA A 8 15.43 0.51 -16.46
CA ALA A 8 14.30 1.12 -15.77
C ALA A 8 13.71 2.19 -16.68
N GLY A 9 12.45 2.05 -17.01
CA GLY A 9 11.69 3.01 -17.82
C GLY A 9 10.64 3.72 -16.96
N PHE A 10 10.54 5.04 -17.10
CA PHE A 10 9.55 5.87 -16.40
C PHE A 10 8.62 6.48 -17.42
N THR A 11 7.31 6.29 -17.24
CA THR A 11 6.31 6.76 -18.19
C THR A 11 5.22 7.56 -17.49
N LEU A 12 5.03 8.80 -17.93
CA LEU A 12 3.87 9.63 -17.63
C LEU A 12 3.00 9.70 -18.89
N ARG A 13 1.70 9.52 -18.75
CA ARG A 13 0.75 9.56 -19.85
C ARG A 13 -0.25 10.71 -19.65
N PRO A 14 -0.55 11.51 -20.67
CA PRO A 14 -1.61 12.52 -20.58
C PRO A 14 -2.94 11.87 -20.14
N GLY A 15 -3.65 12.54 -19.22
CA GLY A 15 -4.94 12.08 -18.70
C GLY A 15 -4.86 10.92 -17.70
N HIS A 16 -3.67 10.59 -17.20
CA HIS A 16 -3.48 9.55 -16.17
C HIS A 16 -2.75 10.11 -14.95
N ALA A 17 -3.29 9.84 -13.77
CA ALA A 17 -2.72 10.23 -12.48
C ALA A 17 -1.87 9.10 -11.89
N PHE A 18 -0.85 8.64 -12.63
CA PHE A 18 0.15 7.70 -12.14
C PHE A 18 1.48 7.83 -12.89
N LEU A 19 2.55 7.47 -12.20
CA LEU A 19 3.85 7.18 -12.78
C LEU A 19 3.97 5.67 -12.97
N GLU A 20 4.19 5.22 -14.20
CA GLU A 20 4.51 3.83 -14.52
C GLU A 20 6.01 3.63 -14.49
N ILE A 21 6.48 2.62 -13.75
CA ILE A 21 7.87 2.16 -13.75
C ILE A 21 7.91 0.77 -14.35
N LYS A 22 8.63 0.61 -15.45
CA LYS A 22 8.90 -0.70 -16.06
C LYS A 22 10.35 -1.08 -15.82
N GLY A 23 10.56 -2.24 -15.19
CA GLY A 23 11.88 -2.85 -15.06
C GLY A 23 12.05 -4.01 -16.02
N VAL A 24 13.27 -4.15 -16.57
CA VAL A 24 13.70 -5.33 -17.31
C VAL A 24 15.09 -5.71 -16.82
N LEU A 25 15.26 -6.95 -16.41
CA LEU A 25 16.51 -7.51 -15.90
C LEU A 25 16.89 -8.72 -16.74
N TYR A 26 18.08 -8.73 -17.27
CA TYR A 26 18.59 -9.80 -18.14
C TYR A 26 19.94 -10.31 -17.68
N ASN A 27 20.03 -11.62 -17.44
CA ASN A 27 21.26 -12.33 -17.18
C ASN A 27 21.95 -12.69 -18.51
N ARG A 28 23.11 -12.13 -18.77
CA ARG A 28 23.88 -12.36 -20.02
C ARG A 28 24.93 -13.47 -19.91
N THR A 29 24.87 -14.26 -18.84
CA THR A 29 25.90 -15.26 -18.54
C THR A 29 25.35 -16.68 -18.56
N GLU A 30 26.25 -17.63 -18.62
CA GLU A 30 25.95 -19.07 -18.59
C GLU A 30 25.68 -19.61 -17.17
N VAL A 31 25.78 -18.76 -16.15
CA VAL A 31 25.58 -19.13 -14.75
C VAL A 31 24.45 -18.31 -14.15
N PRO A 32 23.71 -18.84 -13.16
CA PRO A 32 22.71 -18.07 -12.43
C PRO A 32 23.32 -16.83 -11.76
N GLN A 33 22.59 -15.74 -11.78
CA GLN A 33 22.98 -14.46 -11.17
C GLN A 33 21.90 -14.01 -10.20
N THR A 34 22.29 -13.43 -9.08
CA THR A 34 21.34 -12.83 -8.12
C THR A 34 20.98 -11.41 -8.54
N PHE A 35 19.79 -10.99 -8.18
CA PHE A 35 19.40 -9.57 -8.21
C PHE A 35 18.52 -9.23 -7.01
N LEU A 36 18.47 -7.95 -6.71
CA LEU A 36 17.59 -7.36 -5.74
C LEU A 36 17.03 -6.06 -6.32
N TRP A 37 15.71 -5.94 -6.39
CA TRP A 37 15.05 -4.73 -6.84
C TRP A 37 14.05 -4.25 -5.79
N TRP A 38 14.26 -3.02 -5.34
CA TRP A 38 13.32 -2.26 -4.53
C TRP A 38 13.20 -0.85 -5.10
N ALA A 39 11.99 -0.42 -5.40
CA ALA A 39 11.71 0.98 -5.69
C ALA A 39 11.44 1.68 -4.36
N ASN A 40 12.17 2.74 -4.05
CA ASN A 40 12.13 3.43 -2.77
C ASN A 40 11.84 4.94 -2.94
N PRO A 41 10.68 5.35 -3.46
CA PRO A 41 10.34 6.76 -3.46
C PRO A 41 10.19 7.27 -2.03
N ALA A 42 10.75 8.44 -1.77
CA ALA A 42 10.55 9.17 -0.54
C ALA A 42 9.29 10.03 -0.65
N VAL A 43 8.45 9.99 0.38
CA VAL A 43 7.28 10.86 0.52
C VAL A 43 7.43 11.71 1.77
N ALA A 44 7.12 13.00 1.68
CA ALA A 44 7.13 13.90 2.83
C ALA A 44 6.11 13.42 3.87
N VAL A 45 6.43 13.57 5.15
CA VAL A 45 5.55 13.19 6.25
C VAL A 45 5.51 14.24 7.34
N ASN A 46 4.44 14.24 8.11
CA ASN A 46 4.24 15.08 9.28
C ASN A 46 3.43 14.34 10.37
N ASP A 47 3.05 15.00 11.44
CA ASP A 47 2.29 14.38 12.53
C ASP A 47 0.89 13.90 12.14
N TYR A 48 0.39 14.25 10.96
CA TYR A 48 -0.91 13.83 10.40
C TYR A 48 -0.78 12.70 9.37
N TYR A 49 0.44 12.27 9.07
CA TYR A 49 0.66 11.17 8.14
C TYR A 49 0.28 9.83 8.74
N GLN A 50 -0.44 9.05 7.95
CA GLN A 50 -0.83 7.68 8.26
C GLN A 50 -0.37 6.73 7.16
N SER A 51 0.32 5.66 7.57
CA SER A 51 0.70 4.56 6.68
C SER A 51 -0.53 3.77 6.25
N VAL A 52 -0.59 3.43 4.97
CA VAL A 52 -1.69 2.66 4.37
C VAL A 52 -1.14 1.33 3.89
N PHE A 53 -1.33 0.29 4.70
CA PHE A 53 -1.15 -1.09 4.28
C PHE A 53 -2.49 -1.76 3.98
N PRO A 54 -2.49 -2.83 3.16
CA PRO A 54 -3.69 -3.61 2.91
C PRO A 54 -4.36 -4.13 4.19
N PRO A 55 -5.69 -4.32 4.17
CA PRO A 55 -6.45 -4.74 5.36
C PRO A 55 -6.13 -6.15 5.86
N ASP A 56 -5.48 -6.99 5.06
CA ASP A 56 -5.03 -8.33 5.44
C ASP A 56 -3.70 -8.33 6.21
N ILE A 57 -3.05 -7.17 6.37
CA ILE A 57 -1.80 -7.04 7.14
C ILE A 57 -2.11 -6.90 8.63
N ASN A 58 -1.71 -7.89 9.40
CA ASN A 58 -1.85 -7.91 10.87
C ASN A 58 -0.50 -7.88 11.60
N ALA A 59 0.61 -7.99 10.88
CA ALA A 59 1.95 -7.96 11.44
C ALA A 59 2.95 -7.31 10.48
N VAL A 60 3.98 -6.71 11.04
CA VAL A 60 5.12 -6.11 10.33
C VAL A 60 6.43 -6.56 10.95
N PHE A 61 7.47 -6.71 10.11
CA PHE A 61 8.79 -7.13 10.51
C PHE A 61 9.82 -6.01 10.36
N ASP A 62 10.88 -6.12 11.14
CA ASP A 62 12.06 -5.28 10.94
C ASP A 62 12.84 -5.71 9.68
N HIS A 63 13.76 -4.85 9.25
CA HIS A 63 14.57 -5.05 8.04
C HIS A 63 15.35 -6.38 8.01
N GLY A 64 15.68 -6.94 9.15
CA GLY A 64 16.45 -8.20 9.27
C GLY A 64 15.62 -9.39 9.74
N LYS A 65 14.29 -9.28 9.76
CA LYS A 65 13.37 -10.29 10.29
C LYS A 65 13.68 -10.73 11.73
N ARG A 66 14.31 -9.84 12.52
CA ARG A 66 14.75 -10.11 13.91
C ARG A 66 13.69 -9.73 14.94
N ALA A 67 12.79 -8.84 14.58
CA ALA A 67 11.69 -8.39 15.41
C ALA A 67 10.41 -8.32 14.60
N VAL A 68 9.29 -8.57 15.28
CA VAL A 68 7.95 -8.52 14.72
C VAL A 68 7.07 -7.68 15.63
N SER A 69 6.09 -6.99 15.06
CA SER A 69 5.05 -6.27 15.77
C SER A 69 3.70 -6.56 15.16
N SER A 70 2.66 -6.58 16.00
CA SER A 70 1.28 -6.43 15.50
C SER A 70 1.12 -5.09 14.79
N PHE A 71 0.23 -5.05 13.81
CA PHE A 71 -0.07 -3.86 13.02
C PHE A 71 -1.59 -3.76 12.76
N PRO A 72 -2.22 -2.58 12.80
CA PRO A 72 -1.62 -1.26 13.07
C PRO A 72 -1.34 -0.99 14.55
N ILE A 73 -1.96 -1.72 15.47
CA ILE A 73 -1.78 -1.52 16.91
C ILE A 73 -0.66 -2.42 17.41
N ALA A 74 0.47 -1.81 17.78
CA ALA A 74 1.58 -2.49 18.44
C ALA A 74 1.28 -2.68 19.93
N THR A 75 1.58 -3.85 20.49
CA THR A 75 1.28 -4.23 21.89
C THR A 75 2.49 -4.80 22.66
N GLY A 76 3.69 -4.67 22.12
CA GLY A 76 4.92 -5.20 22.73
C GLY A 76 6.11 -4.30 22.46
N THR A 77 7.30 -4.87 22.44
CA THR A 77 8.53 -4.14 22.14
C THR A 77 8.89 -4.29 20.66
N TYR A 78 9.08 -3.16 19.98
CA TYR A 78 9.54 -3.12 18.60
C TYR A 78 10.59 -2.03 18.42
N TYR A 79 11.72 -2.35 17.79
CA TYR A 79 12.88 -1.43 17.69
C TYR A 79 13.29 -0.81 19.04
N LYS A 80 13.25 -1.60 20.12
CA LYS A 80 13.55 -1.19 21.51
C LYS A 80 12.57 -0.16 22.10
N MET A 81 11.49 0.15 21.40
CA MET A 81 10.40 0.97 21.91
C MET A 81 9.35 0.09 22.57
N ASP A 82 8.87 0.53 23.72
CA ASP A 82 7.78 -0.13 24.46
C ASP A 82 6.42 0.41 23.96
N TYR A 83 5.65 -0.47 23.34
CA TYR A 83 4.30 -0.22 22.87
C TYR A 83 3.24 -1.01 23.65
N SER A 84 3.57 -1.52 24.87
CA SER A 84 2.69 -2.40 25.66
C SER A 84 1.34 -1.77 25.99
N ALA A 85 1.21 -0.45 25.97
CA ALA A 85 -0.05 0.26 26.18
C ALA A 85 -1.04 0.17 25.02
N GLY A 86 -0.63 -0.41 23.88
CA GLY A 86 -1.40 -0.39 22.64
C GLY A 86 -1.24 0.94 21.89
N VAL A 87 -0.38 0.97 20.90
CA VAL A 87 -0.07 2.20 20.14
C VAL A 87 -0.29 1.96 18.67
N ASP A 88 -1.04 2.83 18.02
CA ASP A 88 -1.23 2.82 16.57
C ASP A 88 0.05 3.31 15.87
N ILE A 89 0.86 2.35 15.42
CA ILE A 89 2.13 2.60 14.72
C ILE A 89 1.95 2.89 13.22
N SER A 90 0.74 2.90 12.70
CA SER A 90 0.48 3.42 11.36
C SER A 90 0.64 4.94 11.30
N ASN A 91 0.47 5.64 12.43
CA ASN A 91 0.64 7.09 12.52
C ASN A 91 2.11 7.46 12.71
N TYR A 92 2.67 8.26 11.79
CA TYR A 92 4.07 8.70 11.82
C TYR A 92 4.48 9.33 13.14
N LYS A 93 3.63 10.15 13.77
CA LYS A 93 3.88 10.79 15.07
C LYS A 93 4.22 9.81 16.20
N ASN A 94 3.84 8.53 16.06
CA ASN A 94 4.09 7.48 17.04
C ASN A 94 5.38 6.70 16.78
N ILE A 95 6.05 6.92 15.66
CA ILE A 95 7.30 6.26 15.27
C ILE A 95 8.48 7.12 15.75
N LYS A 96 9.04 6.81 16.91
CA LYS A 96 10.04 7.67 17.57
C LYS A 96 11.49 7.43 17.18
N VAL A 97 11.80 6.26 16.61
CA VAL A 97 13.16 5.83 16.27
C VAL A 97 13.21 5.33 14.83
N PRO A 98 14.39 5.22 14.21
CA PRO A 98 14.53 4.62 12.90
C PRO A 98 13.85 3.25 12.85
N THR A 99 12.87 3.12 11.97
CA THR A 99 11.99 1.94 11.97
C THR A 99 11.62 1.55 10.54
N SER A 100 11.62 0.25 10.27
CA SER A 100 11.00 -0.30 9.07
C SER A 100 9.81 -1.17 9.42
N TYR A 101 8.82 -1.16 8.54
CA TYR A 101 7.68 -2.07 8.54
C TYR A 101 7.72 -2.87 7.25
N MET A 102 8.01 -4.17 7.37
CA MET A 102 7.84 -5.15 6.29
C MET A 102 6.50 -5.82 6.47
N ALA A 103 5.55 -5.56 5.59
CA ALA A 103 4.30 -6.29 5.55
C ALA A 103 4.53 -7.70 5.02
N VAL A 104 3.82 -8.68 5.56
CA VAL A 104 4.00 -10.10 5.21
C VAL A 104 2.71 -10.67 4.65
N ASN A 105 2.84 -11.43 3.55
CA ASN A 105 1.77 -12.25 2.97
C ASN A 105 0.47 -11.52 2.62
N SER A 106 0.55 -10.36 2.00
CA SER A 106 -0.63 -9.67 1.49
C SER A 106 -1.03 -10.20 0.12
N ARG A 107 -2.33 -10.45 -0.05
CA ARG A 107 -2.96 -10.76 -1.35
C ARG A 107 -3.41 -9.53 -2.12
N PHE A 108 -3.22 -8.34 -1.55
CA PHE A 108 -3.55 -7.08 -2.20
C PHE A 108 -2.37 -6.51 -2.99
N ASN A 109 -2.70 -5.63 -3.92
CA ASN A 109 -1.76 -5.08 -4.88
C ASN A 109 -1.20 -3.71 -4.50
N PHE A 110 -1.40 -3.20 -3.27
CA PHE A 110 -1.06 -1.84 -2.92
C PHE A 110 -0.38 -1.69 -1.56
N GLU A 111 0.30 -0.57 -1.38
CA GLU A 111 0.74 0.04 -0.12
C GLU A 111 0.93 1.53 -0.32
N GLY A 112 1.01 2.30 0.75
CA GLY A 112 1.29 3.72 0.65
C GLY A 112 1.05 4.50 1.93
N GLY A 113 0.62 5.75 1.80
CA GLY A 113 0.30 6.61 2.92
C GLY A 113 -0.62 7.76 2.55
N TYR A 114 -1.15 8.39 3.58
CA TYR A 114 -2.11 9.47 3.49
C TYR A 114 -1.80 10.57 4.51
N GLU A 115 -1.79 11.80 4.05
CA GLU A 115 -1.69 13.01 4.86
C GLU A 115 -3.09 13.51 5.20
N ASN A 116 -3.47 13.39 6.47
CA ASN A 116 -4.83 13.72 6.92
C ASN A 116 -5.11 15.24 6.96
N ASP A 117 -4.09 16.09 7.03
CA ASP A 117 -4.23 17.55 7.00
C ASP A 117 -4.41 18.09 5.58
N THR A 118 -3.59 17.65 4.63
CA THR A 118 -3.70 18.03 3.22
C THR A 118 -4.71 17.20 2.45
N ARG A 119 -5.18 16.11 3.04
CA ARG A 119 -6.09 15.13 2.44
C ARG A 119 -5.59 14.56 1.12
N ALA A 120 -4.28 14.31 1.06
CA ALA A 120 -3.61 13.76 -0.10
C ALA A 120 -2.73 12.57 0.29
N GLY A 121 -2.44 11.71 -0.65
CA GLY A 121 -1.62 10.52 -0.41
C GLY A 121 -0.90 10.04 -1.65
N MET A 122 -0.07 9.02 -1.43
CA MET A 122 0.65 8.30 -2.47
C MET A 122 0.48 6.81 -2.24
N LEU A 123 0.07 6.07 -3.28
CA LEU A 123 0.09 4.61 -3.30
C LEU A 123 1.12 4.08 -4.29
N HIS A 124 1.74 2.99 -3.93
CA HIS A 124 2.34 2.02 -4.85
C HIS A 124 1.29 0.96 -5.19
N VAL A 125 1.18 0.60 -6.46
CA VAL A 125 0.33 -0.49 -6.93
C VAL A 125 1.12 -1.37 -7.89
N ALA A 126 1.12 -2.68 -7.63
CA ALA A 126 1.69 -3.68 -8.53
C ALA A 126 1.07 -5.07 -8.27
N ASN A 127 1.17 -5.97 -9.23
CA ASN A 127 0.74 -7.35 -9.05
C ASN A 127 1.54 -8.00 -7.90
N HIS A 128 0.88 -8.38 -6.81
CA HIS A 128 1.49 -8.95 -5.61
C HIS A 128 2.23 -10.29 -5.87
N HIS A 129 1.89 -11.03 -6.93
CA HIS A 129 2.62 -12.24 -7.31
C HIS A 129 4.00 -11.94 -7.93
N ILE A 130 4.21 -10.73 -8.42
CA ILE A 130 5.47 -10.27 -9.03
C ILE A 130 6.20 -9.32 -8.09
N SER A 131 5.44 -8.42 -7.45
CA SER A 131 5.95 -7.42 -6.50
C SER A 131 5.31 -7.63 -5.13
N PRO A 132 5.69 -8.70 -4.40
CA PRO A 132 5.10 -9.01 -3.10
C PRO A 132 5.61 -8.08 -1.99
N GLY A 133 6.82 -7.55 -2.14
CA GLY A 133 7.47 -6.73 -1.12
C GLY A 133 6.74 -5.41 -0.92
N LYS A 134 6.16 -5.23 0.28
CA LYS A 134 5.51 -4.01 0.75
C LYS A 134 6.19 -3.58 2.03
N LYS A 135 6.88 -2.46 1.97
CA LYS A 135 7.68 -1.98 3.09
C LYS A 135 7.67 -0.48 3.16
N GLN A 136 7.78 0.05 4.34
CA GLN A 136 8.17 1.44 4.54
C GLN A 136 9.32 1.53 5.53
N TRP A 137 10.08 2.61 5.40
CA TRP A 137 11.16 2.94 6.29
C TRP A 137 11.19 4.43 6.59
N THR A 138 11.55 4.79 7.81
CA THR A 138 11.70 6.18 8.24
C THR A 138 12.79 6.31 9.30
N TRP A 139 13.40 7.48 9.40
CA TRP A 139 14.27 7.86 10.52
C TRP A 139 13.51 8.05 11.84
N GLY A 140 12.18 8.14 11.78
CA GLY A 140 11.33 8.35 12.94
C GLY A 140 11.21 9.82 13.36
N ASN A 141 10.23 10.08 14.22
CA ASN A 141 9.82 11.41 14.67
C ASN A 141 10.53 11.87 15.97
N GLY A 142 11.55 11.16 16.42
CA GLY A 142 12.35 11.57 17.58
C GLY A 142 13.54 12.46 17.19
N ASP A 143 14.30 12.93 18.18
CA ASP A 143 15.41 13.87 17.97
C ASP A 143 16.49 13.32 17.03
N PHE A 144 16.78 12.03 17.12
CA PHE A 144 17.74 11.36 16.25
C PHE A 144 17.28 11.41 14.78
N GLY A 145 16.01 11.05 14.51
CA GLY A 145 15.44 11.10 13.16
C GLY A 145 15.44 12.52 12.60
N ARG A 146 14.99 13.49 13.39
CA ARG A 146 15.00 14.91 13.00
C ARG A 146 16.40 15.46 12.70
N ALA A 147 17.43 14.96 13.39
CA ALA A 147 18.81 15.34 13.09
C ALA A 147 19.25 14.79 11.72
N TRP A 148 18.87 13.55 11.40
CA TRP A 148 19.16 12.95 10.10
C TRP A 148 18.38 13.59 8.96
N ASP A 149 17.10 13.89 9.17
CA ASP A 149 16.27 14.58 8.18
C ASP A 149 16.92 15.91 7.76
N ARG A 150 17.37 16.73 8.72
CA ARG A 150 18.09 17.98 8.40
C ARG A 150 19.37 17.79 7.58
N ASN A 151 20.04 16.65 7.74
CA ASN A 151 21.26 16.35 6.99
C ASN A 151 21.00 15.79 5.60
N LEU A 152 19.85 15.14 5.37
CA LEU A 152 19.54 14.39 4.13
C LEU A 152 18.57 15.12 3.20
N THR A 153 17.68 15.94 3.76
CA THR A 153 16.62 16.59 3.00
C THR A 153 16.70 18.12 3.02
N ASP A 154 17.79 18.66 3.56
CA ASP A 154 17.97 20.12 3.76
C ASP A 154 16.76 20.72 4.51
N GLU A 155 15.89 21.48 3.82
CA GLU A 155 14.71 22.12 4.38
C GLU A 155 13.40 21.37 4.08
N ASP A 156 13.44 20.26 3.31
CA ASP A 156 12.24 19.53 2.88
C ASP A 156 11.59 18.71 4.01
N GLY A 157 12.29 18.51 5.12
CA GLY A 157 11.78 17.88 6.34
C GLY A 157 11.78 16.34 6.30
N PRO A 158 11.05 15.71 7.22
CA PRO A 158 11.04 14.26 7.37
C PRO A 158 10.31 13.54 6.23
N TYR A 159 10.70 12.30 5.98
CA TYR A 159 10.13 11.46 4.95
C TYR A 159 9.95 10.01 5.40
N ILE A 160 9.10 9.30 4.66
CA ILE A 160 9.00 7.84 4.66
C ILE A 160 9.40 7.34 3.27
N GLU A 161 10.20 6.29 3.21
CA GLU A 161 10.42 5.53 1.99
C GLU A 161 9.29 4.51 1.83
N LEU A 162 8.54 4.62 0.72
CA LEU A 162 7.62 3.58 0.29
C LEU A 162 8.40 2.58 -0.56
N MET A 163 8.65 1.40 0.01
CA MET A 163 9.60 0.46 -0.55
C MET A 163 8.87 -0.74 -1.17
N ALA A 164 8.94 -0.88 -2.48
CA ALA A 164 8.27 -1.92 -3.23
C ALA A 164 9.27 -2.92 -3.83
N GLY A 165 9.25 -4.16 -3.31
CA GLY A 165 10.15 -5.25 -3.71
C GLY A 165 9.58 -6.12 -4.81
N VAL A 166 10.42 -6.52 -5.77
CA VAL A 166 10.05 -7.39 -6.89
C VAL A 166 10.70 -8.74 -6.74
N TYR A 167 9.88 -9.80 -6.82
CA TYR A 167 10.24 -11.20 -6.61
C TYR A 167 10.87 -11.50 -5.23
N THR A 168 10.65 -10.63 -4.27
CA THR A 168 11.08 -10.78 -2.88
C THR A 168 10.10 -10.09 -1.94
N GLU A 169 9.85 -10.67 -0.80
CA GLU A 169 8.97 -10.11 0.25
C GLU A 169 9.75 -9.27 1.25
N ASN A 170 11.05 -9.48 1.38
CA ASN A 170 11.87 -8.79 2.37
C ASN A 170 13.28 -8.52 1.84
N GLN A 171 13.95 -7.50 2.37
CA GLN A 171 15.39 -7.30 2.29
C GLN A 171 16.05 -7.97 3.52
N PRO A 172 17.23 -8.61 3.40
CA PRO A 172 18.11 -8.65 2.23
C PRO A 172 17.88 -9.84 1.30
N ASP A 173 16.74 -10.49 1.34
CA ASP A 173 16.44 -11.61 0.45
C ASP A 173 16.54 -11.17 -1.02
N PHE A 174 17.13 -11.99 -1.84
CA PHE A 174 17.32 -11.74 -3.25
C PHE A 174 16.79 -12.89 -4.10
N THR A 175 16.60 -12.60 -5.38
CA THR A 175 16.07 -13.56 -6.35
C THR A 175 17.14 -13.92 -7.38
N TRP A 176 16.91 -15.01 -8.11
CA TRP A 176 17.81 -15.52 -9.13
C TRP A 176 17.28 -15.26 -10.53
N LEU A 177 18.18 -14.87 -11.42
CA LEU A 177 18.02 -14.99 -12.87
C LEU A 177 18.78 -16.21 -13.34
N GLN A 178 18.10 -17.14 -14.00
CA GLN A 178 18.75 -18.27 -14.63
C GLN A 178 19.65 -17.85 -15.79
N PRO A 179 20.54 -18.69 -16.30
CA PRO A 179 21.34 -18.37 -17.47
C PRO A 179 20.48 -17.84 -18.63
N TYR A 180 20.83 -16.69 -19.15
CA TYR A 180 20.14 -16.00 -20.27
C TYR A 180 18.66 -15.66 -20.01
N GLU A 181 18.21 -15.74 -18.75
CA GLU A 181 16.84 -15.36 -18.37
C GLU A 181 16.65 -13.84 -18.40
N GLU A 182 15.49 -13.42 -18.90
CA GLU A 182 14.96 -12.07 -18.76
C GLU A 182 13.73 -12.10 -17.87
N LYS A 183 13.68 -11.19 -16.87
CA LYS A 183 12.47 -10.88 -16.08
C LYS A 183 12.06 -9.45 -16.34
N SER A 184 10.77 -9.23 -16.55
CA SER A 184 10.19 -7.91 -16.67
C SER A 184 9.02 -7.72 -15.69
N PHE A 185 8.85 -6.49 -15.22
CA PHE A 185 7.80 -6.13 -14.28
C PHE A 185 7.37 -4.68 -14.47
N VAL A 186 6.20 -4.36 -13.94
CA VAL A 186 5.65 -3.00 -13.94
C VAL A 186 5.16 -2.68 -12.54
N GLN A 187 5.48 -1.47 -12.08
CA GLN A 187 5.01 -0.89 -10.82
C GLN A 187 4.41 0.48 -11.11
N TYR A 188 3.42 0.89 -10.31
CA TYR A 188 2.75 2.18 -10.46
C TYR A 188 2.83 2.94 -9.15
N PHE A 189 3.10 4.26 -9.24
CA PHE A 189 2.96 5.20 -8.14
C PHE A 189 1.84 6.18 -8.46
N LEU A 190 0.85 6.23 -7.58
CA LEU A 190 -0.43 6.91 -7.79
C LEU A 190 -0.62 7.99 -6.72
N PRO A 191 -0.48 9.28 -7.07
CA PRO A 191 -0.95 10.35 -6.18
C PRO A 191 -2.49 10.35 -6.16
N TYR A 192 -3.07 10.54 -4.98
CA TYR A 192 -4.52 10.62 -4.81
C TYR A 192 -4.90 11.64 -3.75
N ARG A 193 -6.17 12.03 -3.70
CA ARG A 193 -6.67 13.00 -2.74
C ARG A 193 -8.09 12.67 -2.28
N GLU A 194 -8.49 13.25 -1.12
CA GLU A 194 -9.83 13.22 -0.54
C GLU A 194 -10.39 11.82 -0.23
N LEU A 195 -9.63 10.77 -0.49
CA LEU A 195 -10.09 9.38 -0.37
C LEU A 195 -9.99 8.85 1.06
N GLY A 196 -9.01 9.33 1.84
CA GLY A 196 -8.70 8.76 3.15
C GLY A 196 -7.86 7.49 3.06
N VAL A 197 -8.00 6.60 4.03
CA VAL A 197 -7.28 5.33 4.11
C VAL A 197 -7.86 4.34 3.10
N VAL A 198 -7.07 4.01 2.09
CA VAL A 198 -7.48 3.12 1.01
C VAL A 198 -7.73 1.70 1.52
N LYS A 199 -8.82 1.09 1.12
CA LYS A 199 -9.21 -0.29 1.47
C LYS A 199 -8.91 -1.29 0.36
N ASN A 200 -8.95 -0.85 -0.89
CA ASN A 200 -8.48 -1.62 -2.04
C ASN A 200 -8.07 -0.70 -3.18
N ALA A 201 -7.12 -1.14 -3.99
CA ALA A 201 -6.62 -0.39 -5.13
C ALA A 201 -6.18 -1.29 -6.29
N SER A 202 -6.43 -0.79 -7.49
CA SER A 202 -5.84 -1.25 -8.74
C SER A 202 -5.09 -0.09 -9.40
N ARG A 203 -4.44 -0.34 -10.54
CA ARG A 203 -3.86 0.76 -11.34
C ARG A 203 -4.90 1.81 -11.74
N ASP A 204 -6.13 1.40 -11.95
CA ASP A 204 -7.16 2.24 -12.55
C ASP A 204 -8.05 2.94 -11.50
N LEU A 205 -8.26 2.30 -10.35
CA LEU A 205 -9.17 2.75 -9.30
C LEU A 205 -8.60 2.54 -7.90
N LEU A 206 -8.94 3.46 -6.99
CA LEU A 206 -8.71 3.36 -5.55
C LEU A 206 -10.04 3.56 -4.84
N MET A 207 -10.25 2.87 -3.72
CA MET A 207 -11.49 2.99 -2.96
C MET A 207 -11.28 3.02 -1.46
N ASN A 208 -12.18 3.72 -0.79
CA ASN A 208 -12.38 3.66 0.65
C ASN A 208 -13.87 3.46 0.95
N ILE A 209 -14.18 2.76 2.02
CA ILE A 209 -15.52 2.59 2.56
C ILE A 209 -15.46 2.54 4.09
N GLU A 210 -16.30 3.30 4.74
CA GLU A 210 -16.33 3.46 6.20
C GLU A 210 -17.77 3.59 6.70
N PRO A 211 -18.07 3.20 7.95
CA PRO A 211 -19.35 3.50 8.57
C PRO A 211 -19.59 5.01 8.63
N GLU A 212 -20.83 5.44 8.40
CA GLU A 212 -21.29 6.82 8.54
C GLU A 212 -22.53 6.85 9.42
N GLY A 213 -22.33 7.03 10.73
CA GLY A 213 -23.38 6.87 11.72
C GLY A 213 -23.78 5.40 11.93
N GLU A 214 -25.03 5.16 12.38
CA GLU A 214 -25.50 3.81 12.74
C GLU A 214 -26.09 3.04 11.55
N ASP A 215 -26.69 3.74 10.60
CA ASP A 215 -27.50 3.14 9.54
C ASP A 215 -26.92 3.28 8.13
N SER A 216 -25.78 3.94 8.01
CA SER A 216 -25.20 4.31 6.70
C SER A 216 -23.74 3.96 6.59
N VAL A 217 -23.28 3.84 5.36
CA VAL A 217 -21.86 3.79 5.01
C VAL A 217 -21.55 4.89 4.00
N ARG A 218 -20.34 5.41 4.07
CA ARG A 218 -19.80 6.32 3.08
C ARG A 218 -18.70 5.62 2.32
N PHE A 219 -18.81 5.63 1.00
CA PHE A 219 -17.73 5.13 0.15
C PHE A 219 -17.26 6.20 -0.81
N LYS A 220 -15.97 6.12 -1.11
CA LYS A 220 -15.30 7.01 -2.05
C LYS A 220 -14.54 6.20 -3.07
N ILE A 221 -14.55 6.65 -4.32
CA ILE A 221 -13.84 6.02 -5.42
C ILE A 221 -13.08 7.10 -6.19
N PHE A 222 -11.77 6.92 -6.30
CA PHE A 222 -10.87 7.76 -7.09
C PHE A 222 -10.45 6.99 -8.33
N ALA A 223 -10.49 7.62 -9.50
CA ALA A 223 -10.02 7.05 -10.75
C ALA A 223 -8.71 7.71 -11.19
N THR A 224 -7.75 6.92 -11.63
CA THR A 224 -6.46 7.43 -12.13
C THR A 224 -6.55 7.98 -13.56
N SER A 225 -7.66 7.75 -14.25
CA SER A 225 -8.00 8.34 -15.55
C SER A 225 -9.51 8.45 -15.69
N ARG A 226 -9.99 9.17 -16.69
CA ARG A 226 -11.43 9.27 -16.96
C ARG A 226 -12.01 7.88 -17.30
N GLN A 227 -12.99 7.43 -16.52
CA GLN A 227 -13.63 6.13 -16.68
C GLN A 227 -15.13 6.22 -16.41
N THR A 228 -15.92 5.46 -17.20
CA THR A 228 -17.33 5.22 -16.88
C THR A 228 -17.45 3.83 -16.29
N VAL A 229 -17.97 3.76 -15.08
CA VAL A 229 -18.04 2.54 -14.29
C VAL A 229 -19.45 2.32 -13.75
N ASN A 230 -19.82 1.05 -13.54
CA ASN A 230 -20.97 0.68 -12.75
C ASN A 230 -20.53 0.39 -11.33
N VAL A 231 -21.12 1.07 -10.36
CA VAL A 231 -20.85 0.91 -8.93
C VAL A 231 -22.06 0.29 -8.27
N VAL A 232 -21.86 -0.83 -7.58
CA VAL A 232 -22.91 -1.56 -6.86
C VAL A 232 -22.48 -1.79 -5.42
N LEU A 233 -23.26 -1.29 -4.47
CA LEU A 233 -23.17 -1.67 -3.05
C LEU A 233 -24.31 -2.61 -2.72
N LYS A 234 -23.99 -3.79 -2.22
CA LYS A 234 -24.97 -4.83 -1.87
C LYS A 234 -24.61 -5.56 -0.59
N GLY A 235 -25.57 -6.22 0.03
CA GLY A 235 -25.35 -7.17 1.10
C GLY A 235 -24.88 -8.54 0.59
N GLU A 236 -24.35 -9.38 1.47
CA GLU A 236 -24.02 -10.79 1.17
C GLU A 236 -25.29 -11.60 0.75
N ASP A 237 -26.46 -11.17 1.21
CA ASP A 237 -27.77 -11.73 0.84
C ASP A 237 -28.22 -11.34 -0.57
N GLY A 238 -27.45 -10.50 -1.27
CA GLY A 238 -27.75 -10.00 -2.60
C GLY A 238 -28.65 -8.75 -2.64
N LYS A 239 -29.07 -8.20 -1.49
CA LYS A 239 -29.87 -6.98 -1.42
C LYS A 239 -29.02 -5.78 -1.89
N ILE A 240 -29.52 -5.07 -2.90
CA ILE A 240 -28.85 -3.89 -3.46
C ILE A 240 -29.24 -2.65 -2.66
N TYR A 241 -28.26 -1.93 -2.14
CA TYR A 241 -28.42 -0.65 -1.45
C TYR A 241 -28.12 0.55 -2.36
N TYR A 242 -27.19 0.36 -3.31
CA TYR A 242 -26.80 1.39 -4.30
C TYR A 242 -26.43 0.73 -5.60
N SER A 243 -26.87 1.32 -6.72
CA SER A 243 -26.47 0.91 -8.06
C SER A 243 -26.52 2.11 -9.00
N LYS A 244 -25.38 2.47 -9.59
CA LYS A 244 -25.29 3.63 -10.48
C LYS A 244 -24.18 3.46 -11.50
N GLU A 245 -24.45 3.85 -12.75
CA GLU A 245 -23.41 4.10 -13.73
C GLU A 245 -22.94 5.57 -13.57
N VAL A 246 -21.63 5.76 -13.45
CA VAL A 246 -21.03 7.08 -13.21
C VAL A 246 -19.72 7.23 -13.97
N THR A 247 -19.44 8.46 -14.44
CA THR A 247 -18.11 8.81 -14.98
C THR A 247 -17.30 9.48 -13.88
N ILE A 248 -16.12 8.95 -13.60
CA ILE A 248 -15.17 9.42 -12.60
C ILE A 248 -13.89 9.86 -13.29
N THR A 249 -13.24 10.89 -12.78
CA THR A 249 -11.98 11.44 -13.29
C THR A 249 -10.97 11.63 -12.14
N PRO A 250 -9.68 11.84 -12.42
CA PRO A 250 -8.71 12.20 -11.39
C PRO A 250 -9.02 13.51 -10.64
N GLU A 251 -9.77 14.40 -11.27
CA GLU A 251 -10.16 15.69 -10.70
C GLU A 251 -11.39 15.60 -9.81
N GLU A 252 -12.27 14.63 -10.07
CA GLU A 252 -13.58 14.49 -9.42
C GLU A 252 -13.83 13.05 -9.02
N LEU A 253 -13.66 12.76 -7.73
CA LEU A 253 -13.94 11.43 -7.17
C LEU A 253 -15.45 11.25 -6.95
N LEU A 254 -15.89 10.01 -6.93
CA LEU A 254 -17.21 9.65 -6.42
C LEU A 254 -17.18 9.61 -4.89
N ASP A 255 -18.11 10.31 -4.24
CA ASP A 255 -18.26 10.35 -2.78
C ASP A 255 -19.76 10.24 -2.46
N GLU A 256 -20.17 9.10 -1.93
CA GLU A 256 -21.57 8.76 -1.70
C GLU A 256 -21.79 8.24 -0.27
N THR A 257 -22.82 8.73 0.39
CA THR A 257 -23.32 8.17 1.64
C THR A 257 -24.62 7.41 1.36
N VAL A 258 -24.64 6.14 1.73
CA VAL A 258 -25.74 5.22 1.41
C VAL A 258 -26.32 4.66 2.69
N ASN A 259 -27.63 4.77 2.87
CA ASN A 259 -28.34 4.11 3.97
C ASN A 259 -28.43 2.61 3.71
N VAL A 260 -27.87 1.83 4.62
CA VAL A 260 -27.83 0.35 4.56
C VAL A 260 -28.76 -0.29 5.60
N ASN A 261 -29.64 0.52 6.24
CA ASN A 261 -30.60 0.07 7.26
C ASN A 261 -29.95 -0.67 8.44
N GLY A 262 -28.78 -0.20 8.88
CA GLY A 262 -28.05 -0.81 10.00
C GLY A 262 -27.31 -2.11 9.63
N GLU A 263 -27.20 -2.46 8.34
CA GLU A 263 -26.37 -3.60 7.93
C GLU A 263 -24.91 -3.34 8.31
N LYS A 264 -24.26 -4.36 8.86
CA LYS A 264 -22.87 -4.26 9.29
C LYS A 264 -21.93 -4.18 8.10
N LEU A 265 -20.84 -3.42 8.27
CA LEU A 265 -19.84 -3.22 7.22
C LEU A 265 -19.25 -4.55 6.70
N ASP A 266 -19.04 -5.53 7.58
CA ASP A 266 -18.53 -6.86 7.26
C ASP A 266 -19.48 -7.73 6.42
N LYS A 267 -20.74 -7.29 6.27
CA LYS A 267 -21.77 -7.93 5.42
C LYS A 267 -21.98 -7.23 4.08
N LEU A 268 -21.24 -6.16 3.83
CA LEU A 268 -21.37 -5.36 2.62
C LEU A 268 -20.31 -5.72 1.58
N ILE A 269 -20.71 -5.63 0.34
CA ILE A 269 -19.88 -5.86 -0.83
C ILE A 269 -19.97 -4.62 -1.73
N LEU A 270 -18.83 -4.05 -2.10
CA LEU A 270 -18.75 -2.96 -3.08
C LEU A 270 -18.04 -3.45 -4.33
N GLU A 271 -18.77 -3.48 -5.44
CA GLU A 271 -18.28 -3.93 -6.75
C GLU A 271 -18.21 -2.77 -7.72
N ILE A 272 -17.10 -2.66 -8.43
CA ILE A 272 -16.91 -1.64 -9.46
C ILE A 272 -16.53 -2.34 -10.76
N THR A 273 -17.35 -2.19 -11.76
CA THR A 273 -17.18 -2.86 -13.07
C THR A 273 -17.20 -1.86 -14.22
N ALA A 274 -16.52 -2.19 -15.29
CA ALA A 274 -16.64 -1.48 -16.58
C ALA A 274 -16.57 -2.46 -17.74
N ASN A 275 -17.41 -2.28 -18.75
CA ASN A 275 -17.45 -3.12 -19.94
C ASN A 275 -17.54 -4.63 -19.62
N GLY A 276 -18.29 -4.98 -18.57
CA GLY A 276 -18.45 -6.37 -18.13
C GLY A 276 -17.24 -6.99 -17.44
N ARG A 277 -16.25 -6.17 -17.05
CA ARG A 277 -15.07 -6.61 -16.27
C ARG A 277 -15.10 -5.97 -14.90
N GLU A 278 -14.73 -6.74 -13.89
CA GLU A 278 -14.45 -6.22 -12.57
C GLU A 278 -13.15 -5.38 -12.62
N LEU A 279 -13.23 -4.15 -12.15
CA LEU A 279 -12.07 -3.25 -11.99
C LEU A 279 -11.59 -3.20 -10.56
N LEU A 280 -12.52 -3.27 -9.61
CA LEU A 280 -12.20 -3.29 -8.20
C LEU A 280 -13.36 -3.91 -7.41
N TYR A 281 -13.02 -4.67 -6.38
CA TYR A 281 -13.95 -5.35 -5.50
C TYR A 281 -13.54 -5.12 -4.05
N TRP A 282 -14.51 -4.95 -3.16
CA TRP A 282 -14.26 -4.90 -1.75
C TRP A 282 -15.33 -5.68 -0.98
N HIS A 283 -14.86 -6.42 -0.04
CA HIS A 283 -15.59 -7.03 1.05
C HIS A 283 -14.69 -6.99 2.27
N ALA A 284 -15.23 -6.79 3.46
CA ALA A 284 -14.41 -6.73 4.66
C ALA A 284 -13.61 -8.03 4.83
N GLU A 285 -12.37 -7.89 5.28
CA GLU A 285 -11.60 -9.07 5.68
C GLU A 285 -12.30 -9.76 6.84
N PRO A 286 -12.35 -11.09 6.85
CA PRO A 286 -12.86 -11.83 8.01
C PRO A 286 -12.11 -11.41 9.28
N GLU A 287 -12.82 -11.26 10.38
CA GLU A 287 -12.23 -11.07 11.72
C GLU A 287 -11.54 -12.38 12.19
N GLU A 288 -10.65 -12.93 11.37
CA GLU A 288 -9.77 -14.00 11.82
C GLU A 288 -8.63 -13.39 12.62
N VAL A 289 -8.49 -13.82 13.88
CA VAL A 289 -7.29 -13.54 14.66
C VAL A 289 -6.15 -14.33 14.04
N LYS A 290 -5.51 -13.74 13.02
CA LYS A 290 -4.31 -14.32 12.44
C LYS A 290 -3.21 -14.28 13.50
N PRO A 291 -2.55 -15.42 13.79
CA PRO A 291 -1.42 -15.42 14.72
C PRO A 291 -0.34 -14.48 14.19
N ILE A 292 0.28 -13.73 15.10
CA ILE A 292 1.47 -12.95 14.77
C ILE A 292 2.61 -13.96 14.59
N PRO A 293 3.27 -14.01 13.42
CA PRO A 293 4.36 -14.93 13.18
C PRO A 293 5.52 -14.69 14.17
N ASP A 294 6.24 -15.74 14.53
CA ASP A 294 7.51 -15.57 15.24
C ASP A 294 8.56 -14.97 14.30
N ALA A 295 9.40 -14.07 14.82
CA ALA A 295 10.51 -13.50 14.05
C ALA A 295 11.45 -14.60 13.49
N ALA A 296 11.65 -15.69 14.20
CA ALA A 296 12.43 -16.84 13.75
C ALA A 296 11.78 -17.60 12.58
N GLU A 297 10.44 -17.59 12.47
CA GLU A 297 9.72 -18.24 11.37
C GLU A 297 9.70 -17.39 10.08
N ALA A 298 9.92 -16.10 10.23
CA ALA A 298 10.00 -15.17 9.10
C ALA A 298 11.40 -15.13 8.45
N ALA A 299 12.38 -15.73 9.07
CA ALA A 299 13.75 -15.86 8.57
C ALA A 299 13.94 -17.13 7.75
#